data_18637bc2ff55b21e7789519d3784840e
#
_entry.id   18637bc2ff55b21e7789519d3784840e
#
_cell.length_a   1.000
_cell.length_b   1.000
_cell.length_c   1.000
_cell.angle_alpha   90.00
_cell.angle_beta   90.00
_cell.angle_gamma   90.00
#
_symmetry.space_group_name_H-M   'P 1'
#
loop_
_entity.id
_entity.type
_entity.pdbx_description
1 polymer ?
#
loop_
_entity_poly.entity_id
_entity_poly.type
_entity_poly.pdbx_seq_one_letter_code
_entity_poly.pdbx_strand_id
1 'polypeptide(L)'
;MKKNKLFAYFCCIVIFYLGANFAHPVTPTLIVERNLDSSMFGVALAAMMFVNFLFSPLWGKLCMYIPTKRIMLVCGIGYAIGQMIFGAATTEIMVVGGRMFAGIFTGGMCTAFSNYVVTTSPDQAQRGRNLTILVTVQNVASAVGYFIGGMMGLVSVEFTFICQIISLIIVGVLFYICCEDDTPYKHKPEKKLTLKEANPFAAFLAAKNFMTPMLFLIFAVVAVAGIGQNSFEQCFNYYIKDQFNMTSAYNGIFKAVIAIASLIANATLCLWMQKKTDTNKSFMPLMAVQTVFLAIVLVNSSITSFVVCDVMFFALNAVRMPLLQNMVAMRTTPENSNQVMGFYQAMNSLGSIFGALFAGLIYDANPMLPFILAAIAFGAATFIGAVYVG
;
A
#
# COMPACT_ATOMS: atom_id res chain seq x y z
N MET A 1 18.50 -10.96 13.60
CA MET A 1 17.25 -11.08 14.41
C MET A 1 16.95 -12.52 14.76
N LYS A 2 16.51 -12.79 15.97
CA LYS A 2 16.10 -14.15 16.39
C LYS A 2 14.87 -14.61 15.59
N LYS A 3 14.86 -15.84 15.07
CA LYS A 3 13.79 -16.40 14.21
C LYS A 3 12.38 -16.24 14.82
N ASN A 4 12.25 -16.40 16.14
CA ASN A 4 10.97 -16.23 16.86
C ASN A 4 10.45 -14.79 16.85
N LYS A 5 11.35 -13.79 16.87
CA LYS A 5 10.96 -12.36 16.84
C LYS A 5 10.48 -11.93 15.45
N LEU A 6 11.08 -12.46 14.39
CA LEU A 6 10.62 -12.24 13.02
C LEU A 6 9.24 -12.86 12.80
N PHE A 7 9.01 -14.07 13.30
CA PHE A 7 7.70 -14.70 13.24
C PHE A 7 6.63 -13.90 13.97
N ALA A 8 6.91 -13.46 15.21
CA ALA A 8 6.01 -12.61 15.99
C ALA A 8 5.68 -11.29 15.26
N TYR A 9 6.67 -10.67 14.60
CA TYR A 9 6.46 -9.49 13.77
C TYR A 9 5.46 -9.77 12.64
N PHE A 10 5.60 -10.85 11.89
CA PHE A 10 4.66 -11.19 10.82
C PHE A 10 3.26 -11.54 11.35
N CYS A 11 3.14 -12.15 12.52
CA CYS A 11 1.84 -12.32 13.18
C CYS A 11 1.18 -10.96 13.49
N CYS A 12 1.93 -9.99 13.98
CA CYS A 12 1.42 -8.63 14.22
C CYS A 12 1.01 -7.97 12.89
N ILE A 13 1.75 -8.17 11.79
CA ILE A 13 1.37 -7.68 10.45
C ILE A 13 0.02 -8.27 10.01
N VAL A 14 -0.21 -9.57 10.21
CA VAL A 14 -1.51 -10.20 9.92
C VAL A 14 -2.64 -9.49 10.69
N ILE A 15 -2.50 -9.35 12.01
CA ILE A 15 -3.51 -8.71 12.86
C ILE A 15 -3.76 -7.25 12.43
N PHE A 16 -2.68 -6.53 12.09
CA PHE A 16 -2.80 -5.15 11.63
C PHE A 16 -3.63 -5.05 10.35
N TYR A 17 -3.29 -5.81 9.31
CA TYR A 17 -3.99 -5.72 8.03
C TYR A 17 -5.40 -6.29 8.07
N LEU A 18 -5.67 -7.29 8.91
CA LEU A 18 -7.03 -7.71 9.22
C LEU A 18 -7.84 -6.54 9.80
N GLY A 19 -7.39 -5.98 10.92
CA GLY A 19 -8.07 -4.89 11.62
C GLY A 19 -8.20 -3.62 10.77
N ALA A 20 -7.12 -3.21 10.10
CA ALA A 20 -7.10 -2.00 9.27
C ALA A 20 -8.15 -2.02 8.13
N ASN A 21 -8.56 -3.20 7.69
CA ASN A 21 -9.51 -3.36 6.58
C ASN A 21 -10.97 -3.59 7.01
N PHE A 22 -11.28 -3.66 8.31
CA PHE A 22 -12.66 -3.90 8.77
C PHE A 22 -13.65 -2.83 8.32
N ALA A 23 -13.31 -1.55 8.42
CA ALA A 23 -14.21 -0.46 8.08
C ALA A 23 -14.34 -0.17 6.58
N HIS A 24 -13.46 -0.72 5.73
CA HIS A 24 -13.52 -0.43 4.29
C HIS A 24 -14.86 -0.84 3.64
N PRO A 25 -15.39 -2.05 3.85
CA PRO A 25 -16.65 -2.47 3.22
C PRO A 25 -17.87 -1.72 3.73
N VAL A 26 -17.84 -1.18 4.96
CA VAL A 26 -18.95 -0.45 5.58
C VAL A 26 -18.88 1.06 5.39
N THR A 27 -17.78 1.59 4.86
CA THR A 27 -17.63 3.04 4.63
C THR A 27 -18.74 3.62 3.72
N PRO A 28 -19.14 2.99 2.61
CA PRO A 28 -20.26 3.48 1.80
C PRO A 28 -21.57 3.56 2.61
N THR A 29 -21.84 2.56 3.44
CA THR A 29 -23.02 2.52 4.29
C THR A 29 -23.02 3.68 5.30
N LEU A 30 -21.88 3.94 5.96
CA LEU A 30 -21.74 5.07 6.88
C LEU A 30 -22.06 6.40 6.18
N ILE A 31 -21.58 6.62 4.96
CA ILE A 31 -21.82 7.85 4.19
C ILE A 31 -23.32 8.03 3.93
N VAL A 32 -24.01 6.97 3.51
CA VAL A 32 -25.45 6.99 3.23
C VAL A 32 -26.25 7.20 4.51
N GLU A 33 -25.98 6.46 5.59
CA GLU A 33 -26.70 6.57 6.88
C GLU A 33 -26.55 7.94 7.53
N ARG A 34 -25.44 8.62 7.27
CA ARG A 34 -25.19 9.98 7.80
C ARG A 34 -25.65 11.09 6.86
N ASN A 35 -26.30 10.76 5.73
CA ASN A 35 -26.74 11.72 4.69
C ASN A 35 -25.62 12.62 4.19
N LEU A 36 -24.40 12.06 4.04
CA LEU A 36 -23.24 12.77 3.49
C LEU A 36 -23.21 12.62 1.97
N ASP A 37 -22.56 13.59 1.29
CA ASP A 37 -22.39 13.53 -0.15
C ASP A 37 -21.65 12.26 -0.59
N SER A 38 -22.13 11.63 -1.66
CA SER A 38 -21.57 10.37 -2.19
C SER A 38 -20.10 10.50 -2.62
N SER A 39 -19.67 11.70 -3.00
CA SER A 39 -18.26 11.97 -3.36
C SER A 39 -17.31 11.81 -2.17
N MET A 40 -17.82 11.81 -0.94
CA MET A 40 -17.00 11.70 0.28
C MET A 40 -16.19 10.42 0.36
N PHE A 41 -16.64 9.32 -0.28
CA PHE A 41 -15.81 8.12 -0.34
C PHE A 41 -14.47 8.37 -1.05
N GLY A 42 -14.51 8.99 -2.23
CA GLY A 42 -13.32 9.32 -3.02
C GLY A 42 -12.49 10.43 -2.39
N VAL A 43 -13.15 11.52 -1.98
CA VAL A 43 -12.51 12.71 -1.37
C VAL A 43 -11.80 12.33 -0.06
N ALA A 44 -12.45 11.55 0.81
CA ALA A 44 -11.88 11.13 2.06
C ALA A 44 -10.65 10.21 1.88
N LEU A 45 -10.70 9.30 0.89
CA LEU A 45 -9.56 8.45 0.56
C LEU A 45 -8.40 9.25 -0.04
N ALA A 46 -8.69 10.16 -0.97
CA ALA A 46 -7.69 11.02 -1.57
C ALA A 46 -7.00 11.92 -0.51
N ALA A 47 -7.78 12.50 0.42
CA ALA A 47 -7.27 13.29 1.52
C ALA A 47 -6.35 12.47 2.46
N MET A 48 -6.73 11.23 2.77
CA MET A 48 -5.91 10.30 3.55
C MET A 48 -4.59 9.99 2.84
N MET A 49 -4.64 9.70 1.54
CA MET A 49 -3.45 9.37 0.73
C MET A 49 -2.55 10.58 0.53
N PHE A 50 -3.12 11.77 0.42
CA PHE A 50 -2.35 13.03 0.33
C PHE A 50 -1.50 13.26 1.58
N VAL A 51 -2.10 13.12 2.75
CA VAL A 51 -1.36 13.29 4.02
C VAL A 51 -0.36 12.14 4.22
N ASN A 52 -0.72 10.92 3.84
CA ASN A 52 0.20 9.78 3.83
C ASN A 52 1.43 10.08 2.94
N PHE A 53 1.22 10.59 1.72
CA PHE A 53 2.29 11.03 0.83
C PHE A 53 3.23 12.03 1.52
N LEU A 54 2.65 13.08 2.10
CA LEU A 54 3.41 14.17 2.71
C LEU A 54 4.24 13.73 3.92
N PHE A 55 3.67 12.87 4.79
CA PHE A 55 4.30 12.48 6.06
C PHE A 55 5.19 11.23 5.97
N SER A 56 5.08 10.41 4.92
CA SER A 56 5.88 9.18 4.81
C SER A 56 7.41 9.41 4.84
N PRO A 57 7.98 10.44 4.18
CA PRO A 57 9.42 10.72 4.29
C PRO A 57 9.84 11.17 5.69
N LEU A 58 8.96 11.89 6.42
CA LEU A 58 9.20 12.25 7.81
C LEU A 58 9.30 11.00 8.70
N TRP A 59 8.36 10.06 8.54
CA TRP A 59 8.40 8.79 9.27
C TRP A 59 9.63 7.96 8.94
N GLY A 60 10.06 7.96 7.67
CA GLY A 60 11.34 7.35 7.27
C GLY A 60 12.53 7.97 8.01
N LYS A 61 12.57 9.31 8.11
CA LYS A 61 13.59 10.03 8.87
C LYS A 61 13.51 9.69 10.37
N LEU A 62 12.31 9.68 10.96
CA LEU A 62 12.12 9.32 12.36
C LEU A 62 12.58 7.89 12.69
N CYS A 63 12.43 6.95 11.74
CA CYS A 63 12.96 5.59 11.87
C CYS A 63 14.48 5.54 12.05
N MET A 64 15.24 6.58 11.70
CA MET A 64 16.69 6.64 11.96
C MET A 64 17.01 6.91 13.43
N TYR A 65 16.15 7.66 14.13
CA TYR A 65 16.37 8.15 15.48
C TYR A 65 15.66 7.33 16.54
N ILE A 66 14.48 6.79 16.20
CA ILE A 66 13.57 6.12 17.13
C ILE A 66 13.47 4.64 16.80
N PRO A 67 13.47 3.73 17.79
CA PRO A 67 13.20 2.33 17.55
C PRO A 67 11.90 2.13 16.77
N THR A 68 11.94 1.34 15.68
CA THR A 68 10.79 1.20 14.77
C THR A 68 9.54 0.65 15.48
N LYS A 69 9.73 -0.22 16.50
CA LYS A 69 8.61 -0.71 17.32
C LYS A 69 7.86 0.39 18.07
N ARG A 70 8.52 1.50 18.47
CA ARG A 70 7.87 2.66 19.10
C ARG A 70 7.07 3.46 18.07
N ILE A 71 7.59 3.58 16.86
CA ILE A 71 6.88 4.22 15.75
C ILE A 71 5.60 3.43 15.43
N MET A 72 5.68 2.09 15.35
CA MET A 72 4.51 1.23 15.14
C MET A 72 3.45 1.39 16.23
N LEU A 73 3.86 1.52 17.52
CA LEU A 73 2.93 1.78 18.62
C LEU A 73 2.23 3.14 18.44
N VAL A 74 2.99 4.21 18.24
CA VAL A 74 2.45 5.57 18.05
C VAL A 74 1.54 5.63 16.84
N CYS A 75 1.95 5.03 15.73
CA CYS A 75 1.17 5.01 14.50
C CYS A 75 -0.09 4.15 14.63
N GLY A 76 -0.05 3.02 15.34
CA GLY A 76 -1.23 2.20 15.61
C GLY A 76 -2.29 2.96 16.40
N ILE A 77 -1.88 3.64 17.48
CA ILE A 77 -2.77 4.46 18.30
C ILE A 77 -3.29 5.67 17.50
N GLY A 78 -2.41 6.39 16.80
CA GLY A 78 -2.80 7.55 16.00
C GLY A 78 -3.77 7.18 14.87
N TYR A 79 -3.57 6.04 14.21
CA TYR A 79 -4.51 5.53 13.22
C TYR A 79 -5.86 5.19 13.86
N ALA A 80 -5.88 4.55 15.02
CA ALA A 80 -7.11 4.25 15.77
C ALA A 80 -7.89 5.53 16.12
N ILE A 81 -7.22 6.60 16.57
CA ILE A 81 -7.84 7.91 16.83
C ILE A 81 -8.45 8.49 15.54
N GLY A 82 -7.73 8.45 14.41
CA GLY A 82 -8.25 8.91 13.14
C GLY A 82 -9.50 8.13 12.70
N GLN A 83 -9.52 6.82 12.91
CA GLN A 83 -10.70 5.99 12.63
C GLN A 83 -11.85 6.25 13.59
N MET A 84 -11.57 6.60 14.85
CA MET A 84 -12.60 7.02 15.80
C MET A 84 -13.27 8.32 15.35
N ILE A 85 -12.50 9.33 14.94
CA ILE A 85 -13.04 10.60 14.40
C ILE A 85 -13.88 10.31 13.13
N PHE A 86 -13.36 9.48 12.24
CA PHE A 86 -14.04 9.12 10.99
C PHE A 86 -15.34 8.33 11.23
N GLY A 87 -15.32 7.32 12.11
CA GLY A 87 -16.51 6.51 12.45
C GLY A 87 -17.60 7.32 13.18
N ALA A 88 -17.20 8.34 13.94
CA ALA A 88 -18.12 9.26 14.62
C ALA A 88 -18.54 10.47 13.76
N ALA A 89 -18.06 10.57 12.51
CA ALA A 89 -18.29 11.74 11.67
C ALA A 89 -19.77 11.91 11.32
N THR A 90 -20.28 13.12 11.52
CA THR A 90 -21.63 13.54 11.14
C THR A 90 -21.62 14.64 10.07
N THR A 91 -20.42 15.13 9.71
CA THR A 91 -20.22 16.18 8.70
C THR A 91 -19.08 15.77 7.76
N GLU A 92 -19.11 16.29 6.54
CA GLU A 92 -18.05 16.06 5.54
C GLU A 92 -16.67 16.51 6.03
N ILE A 93 -16.60 17.62 6.76
CA ILE A 93 -15.36 18.13 7.35
C ILE A 93 -14.78 17.12 8.36
N MET A 94 -15.63 16.50 9.18
CA MET A 94 -15.17 15.47 10.12
C MET A 94 -14.71 14.21 9.39
N VAL A 95 -15.38 13.81 8.31
CA VAL A 95 -14.97 12.69 7.43
C VAL A 95 -13.57 12.95 6.89
N VAL A 96 -13.37 14.08 6.24
CA VAL A 96 -12.07 14.47 5.65
C VAL A 96 -11.01 14.62 6.74
N GLY A 97 -11.31 15.32 7.83
CA GLY A 97 -10.40 15.53 8.94
C GLY A 97 -9.95 14.22 9.61
N GLY A 98 -10.89 13.32 9.89
CA GLY A 98 -10.58 12.00 10.46
C GLY A 98 -9.71 11.15 9.53
N ARG A 99 -9.98 11.18 8.22
CA ARG A 99 -9.18 10.49 7.21
C ARG A 99 -7.80 11.11 7.03
N MET A 100 -7.69 12.44 7.02
CA MET A 100 -6.38 13.11 6.99
C MET A 100 -5.56 12.77 8.23
N PHE A 101 -6.16 12.82 9.43
CA PHE A 101 -5.49 12.43 10.66
C PHE A 101 -5.03 10.97 10.62
N ALA A 102 -5.90 10.05 10.18
CA ALA A 102 -5.54 8.65 9.95
C ALA A 102 -4.37 8.50 8.96
N GLY A 103 -4.36 9.31 7.89
CA GLY A 103 -3.34 9.32 6.84
C GLY A 103 -1.93 9.62 7.35
N ILE A 104 -1.78 10.51 8.34
CA ILE A 104 -0.49 10.81 8.99
C ILE A 104 0.14 9.50 9.50
N PHE A 105 -0.63 8.71 10.21
CA PHE A 105 -0.15 7.53 10.93
C PHE A 105 -0.12 6.26 10.09
N THR A 106 -1.00 6.11 9.11
CA THR A 106 -0.93 4.96 8.17
C THR A 106 0.33 5.02 7.30
N GLY A 107 0.74 6.22 6.85
CA GLY A 107 2.02 6.41 6.15
C GLY A 107 3.21 6.00 7.02
N GLY A 108 3.16 6.36 8.30
CA GLY A 108 4.16 5.97 9.29
C GLY A 108 4.21 4.47 9.52
N MET A 109 3.05 3.83 9.62
CA MET A 109 2.97 2.38 9.81
C MET A 109 3.57 1.61 8.63
N CYS A 110 3.14 1.92 7.40
CA CYS A 110 3.65 1.28 6.19
C CYS A 110 5.17 1.51 6.01
N THR A 111 5.63 2.73 6.30
CA THR A 111 7.05 3.06 6.27
C THR A 111 7.83 2.26 7.33
N ALA A 112 7.30 2.16 8.55
CA ALA A 112 7.92 1.43 9.65
C ALA A 112 8.00 -0.07 9.35
N PHE A 113 6.99 -0.66 8.72
CA PHE A 113 7.00 -2.07 8.32
C PHE A 113 8.15 -2.37 7.36
N SER A 114 8.24 -1.62 6.28
CA SER A 114 9.31 -1.82 5.30
C SER A 114 10.70 -1.57 5.92
N ASN A 115 10.84 -0.51 6.72
CA ASN A 115 12.09 -0.18 7.40
C ASN A 115 12.53 -1.26 8.38
N TYR A 116 11.60 -1.81 9.18
CA TYR A 116 11.93 -2.90 10.11
C TYR A 116 12.49 -4.12 9.40
N VAL A 117 11.86 -4.54 8.29
CA VAL A 117 12.34 -5.65 7.46
C VAL A 117 13.72 -5.35 6.87
N VAL A 118 13.90 -4.16 6.29
CA VAL A 118 15.17 -3.76 5.64
C VAL A 118 16.30 -3.70 6.66
N THR A 119 16.05 -3.12 7.83
CA THR A 119 17.06 -2.94 8.89
C THR A 119 17.44 -4.23 9.59
N THR A 120 16.47 -5.13 9.83
CA THR A 120 16.70 -6.34 10.63
C THR A 120 17.06 -7.58 9.81
N SER A 121 17.04 -7.52 8.49
CA SER A 121 17.44 -8.62 7.62
C SER A 121 18.98 -8.65 7.47
N PRO A 122 19.65 -9.80 7.76
CA PRO A 122 21.09 -9.90 7.82
C PRO A 122 21.78 -9.77 6.46
N ASP A 123 21.12 -10.21 5.40
CA ASP A 123 21.65 -10.19 4.04
C ASP A 123 20.57 -9.81 3.02
N GLN A 124 21.00 -9.55 1.80
CA GLN A 124 20.15 -9.10 0.70
C GLN A 124 19.12 -10.16 0.26
N ALA A 125 19.49 -11.43 0.25
CA ALA A 125 18.59 -12.51 -0.15
C ALA A 125 17.46 -12.67 0.87
N GLN A 126 17.80 -12.62 2.16
CA GLN A 126 16.81 -12.68 3.24
C GLN A 126 15.94 -11.43 3.30
N ARG A 127 16.48 -10.24 2.99
CA ARG A 127 15.72 -8.99 2.85
C ARG A 127 14.65 -9.12 1.77
N GLY A 128 15.02 -9.55 0.57
CA GLY A 128 14.08 -9.77 -0.53
C GLY A 128 12.97 -10.75 -0.16
N ARG A 129 13.33 -11.89 0.45
CA ARG A 129 12.36 -12.87 0.93
C ARG A 129 11.41 -12.30 1.97
N ASN A 130 11.92 -11.56 2.96
CA ASN A 130 11.11 -10.97 4.03
C ASN A 130 10.18 -9.87 3.50
N LEU A 131 10.61 -9.07 2.52
CA LEU A 131 9.74 -8.09 1.83
C LEU A 131 8.65 -8.79 1.03
N THR A 132 8.95 -9.93 0.37
CA THR A 132 7.92 -10.73 -0.30
C THR A 132 6.90 -11.26 0.70
N ILE A 133 7.34 -11.80 1.84
CA ILE A 133 6.43 -12.27 2.90
C ILE A 133 5.57 -11.11 3.41
N LEU A 134 6.16 -9.92 3.63
CA LEU A 134 5.44 -8.72 4.08
C LEU A 134 4.28 -8.39 3.13
N VAL A 135 4.56 -8.27 1.83
CA VAL A 135 3.54 -7.93 0.83
C VAL A 135 2.50 -9.04 0.68
N THR A 136 2.92 -10.30 0.70
CA THR A 136 2.00 -11.45 0.61
C THR A 136 1.03 -11.47 1.79
N VAL A 137 1.55 -11.34 3.01
CA VAL A 137 0.76 -11.32 4.25
C VAL A 137 -0.17 -10.11 4.26
N GLN A 138 0.30 -8.95 3.82
CA GLN A 138 -0.50 -7.74 3.66
C GLN A 138 -1.72 -7.99 2.76
N ASN A 139 -1.51 -8.53 1.57
CA ASN A 139 -2.59 -8.76 0.60
C ASN A 139 -3.61 -9.77 1.11
N VAL A 140 -3.16 -10.91 1.64
CA VAL A 140 -4.05 -11.97 2.15
C VAL A 140 -4.81 -11.49 3.38
N ALA A 141 -4.14 -10.90 4.36
CA ALA A 141 -4.77 -10.41 5.57
C ALA A 141 -5.76 -9.26 5.29
N SER A 142 -5.44 -8.38 4.33
CA SER A 142 -6.35 -7.32 3.90
C SER A 142 -7.63 -7.88 3.29
N ALA A 143 -7.53 -8.90 2.41
CA ALA A 143 -8.70 -9.52 1.79
C ALA A 143 -9.61 -10.21 2.83
N VAL A 144 -9.01 -10.94 3.78
CA VAL A 144 -9.74 -11.58 4.89
C VAL A 144 -10.35 -10.53 5.82
N GLY A 145 -9.62 -9.46 6.12
CA GLY A 145 -10.10 -8.34 6.94
C GLY A 145 -11.29 -7.63 6.29
N TYR A 146 -11.23 -7.41 4.98
CA TYR A 146 -12.33 -6.85 4.21
C TYR A 146 -13.58 -7.73 4.28
N PHE A 147 -13.42 -9.05 4.14
CA PHE A 147 -14.52 -10.01 4.26
C PHE A 147 -15.13 -10.00 5.67
N ILE A 148 -14.30 -10.10 6.72
CA ILE A 148 -14.77 -10.07 8.12
C ILE A 148 -15.46 -8.73 8.42
N GLY A 149 -14.92 -7.60 7.95
CA GLY A 149 -15.51 -6.29 8.11
C GLY A 149 -16.89 -6.19 7.45
N GLY A 150 -17.06 -6.77 6.26
CA GLY A 150 -18.37 -6.87 5.59
C GLY A 150 -19.39 -7.66 6.38
N MET A 151 -18.98 -8.79 6.99
CA MET A 151 -19.85 -9.59 7.86
C MET A 151 -20.22 -8.84 9.15
N MET A 152 -19.25 -8.14 9.77
CA MET A 152 -19.53 -7.30 10.94
C MET A 152 -20.47 -6.13 10.62
N GLY A 153 -20.37 -5.58 9.41
CA GLY A 153 -21.26 -4.54 8.91
C GLY A 153 -22.73 -4.95 8.81
N LEU A 154 -23.02 -6.26 8.74
CA LEU A 154 -24.40 -6.77 8.83
C LEU A 154 -24.99 -6.63 10.25
N VAL A 155 -24.15 -6.49 11.26
CA VAL A 155 -24.57 -6.23 12.65
C VAL A 155 -24.80 -4.73 12.85
N SER A 156 -23.76 -3.93 12.67
CA SER A 156 -23.84 -2.45 12.56
C SER A 156 -22.52 -1.87 12.04
N VAL A 157 -22.62 -0.65 11.49
CA VAL A 157 -21.46 0.14 11.05
C VAL A 157 -20.59 0.51 12.26
N GLU A 158 -21.22 0.96 13.35
CA GLU A 158 -20.54 1.37 14.59
C GLU A 158 -19.77 0.21 15.22
N PHE A 159 -20.35 -0.98 15.28
CA PHE A 159 -19.70 -2.17 15.79
C PHE A 159 -18.43 -2.48 15.00
N THR A 160 -18.50 -2.37 13.68
CA THR A 160 -17.34 -2.60 12.81
C THR A 160 -16.19 -1.61 13.08
N PHE A 161 -16.53 -0.33 13.24
CA PHE A 161 -15.54 0.70 13.59
C PHE A 161 -14.93 0.49 14.98
N ILE A 162 -15.74 0.12 15.99
CA ILE A 162 -15.24 -0.19 17.33
C ILE A 162 -14.26 -1.36 17.29
N CYS A 163 -14.59 -2.44 16.59
CA CYS A 163 -13.70 -3.59 16.41
C CYS A 163 -12.39 -3.18 15.70
N GLN A 164 -12.46 -2.33 14.68
CA GLN A 164 -11.28 -1.80 14.02
C GLN A 164 -10.38 -1.00 14.97
N ILE A 165 -10.97 -0.03 15.72
CA ILE A 165 -10.24 0.84 16.65
C ILE A 165 -9.53 -0.01 17.71
N ILE A 166 -10.24 -0.95 18.33
CA ILE A 166 -9.68 -1.84 19.34
C ILE A 166 -8.55 -2.68 18.76
N SER A 167 -8.75 -3.26 17.56
CA SER A 167 -7.73 -4.05 16.88
C SER A 167 -6.45 -3.26 16.60
N LEU A 168 -6.58 -2.00 16.16
CA LEU A 168 -5.43 -1.12 15.86
C LEU A 168 -4.65 -0.75 17.12
N ILE A 169 -5.33 -0.49 18.25
CA ILE A 169 -4.68 -0.23 19.53
C ILE A 169 -3.93 -1.48 20.01
N ILE A 170 -4.63 -2.62 20.02
CA ILE A 170 -4.04 -3.90 20.47
C ILE A 170 -2.80 -4.22 19.65
N VAL A 171 -2.87 -4.14 18.32
CA VAL A 171 -1.73 -4.48 17.47
C VAL A 171 -0.58 -3.48 17.61
N GLY A 172 -0.86 -2.19 17.84
CA GLY A 172 0.18 -1.21 18.17
C GLY A 172 0.97 -1.61 19.41
N VAL A 173 0.26 -2.04 20.46
CA VAL A 173 0.87 -2.55 21.72
C VAL A 173 1.63 -3.86 21.47
N LEU A 174 1.07 -4.78 20.65
CA LEU A 174 1.73 -6.03 20.31
C LEU A 174 3.04 -5.79 19.56
N PHE A 175 3.10 -4.85 18.61
CA PHE A 175 4.37 -4.48 17.95
C PHE A 175 5.41 -4.02 18.96
N TYR A 176 5.03 -3.20 19.94
CA TYR A 176 5.96 -2.71 20.96
C TYR A 176 6.52 -3.83 21.84
N ILE A 177 5.69 -4.81 22.22
CA ILE A 177 6.07 -5.92 23.10
C ILE A 177 6.82 -7.02 22.34
N CYS A 178 6.30 -7.43 21.18
CA CYS A 178 6.75 -8.63 20.48
C CYS A 178 7.95 -8.37 19.57
N CYS A 179 8.07 -7.17 18.99
CA CYS A 179 9.18 -6.84 18.08
C CYS A 179 10.47 -6.57 18.84
N GLU A 180 11.57 -6.96 18.22
CA GLU A 180 12.92 -6.65 18.73
C GLU A 180 13.23 -5.17 18.55
N ASP A 181 14.09 -4.62 19.42
CA ASP A 181 14.62 -3.28 19.25
C ASP A 181 15.62 -3.29 18.09
N ASP A 182 15.34 -2.54 17.05
CA ASP A 182 16.17 -2.47 15.85
C ASP A 182 17.27 -1.42 15.90
N THR A 183 17.38 -0.69 17.02
CA THR A 183 18.44 0.32 17.24
C THR A 183 19.86 -0.21 17.03
N PRO A 184 20.22 -1.45 17.45
CA PRO A 184 21.56 -1.97 17.26
C PRO A 184 21.93 -2.19 15.79
N TYR A 185 20.94 -2.33 14.91
CA TYR A 185 21.13 -2.56 13.47
C TYR A 185 21.11 -1.27 12.64
N LYS A 186 20.81 -0.13 13.30
CA LYS A 186 20.71 1.18 12.64
C LYS A 186 22.03 1.93 12.71
N HIS A 187 22.33 2.64 11.64
CA HIS A 187 23.37 3.65 11.68
C HIS A 187 22.86 4.87 12.45
N LYS A 188 23.50 5.21 13.57
CA LYS A 188 23.08 6.36 14.37
C LYS A 188 23.45 7.66 13.66
N PRO A 189 22.50 8.58 13.44
CA PRO A 189 22.81 9.87 12.88
C PRO A 189 23.74 10.67 13.83
N GLU A 190 24.76 11.33 13.27
CA GLU A 190 25.68 12.17 14.05
C GLU A 190 24.97 13.38 14.66
N LYS A 191 23.96 13.91 13.98
CA LYS A 191 23.19 15.08 14.43
C LYS A 191 21.92 14.66 15.16
N LYS A 192 21.59 15.34 16.25
CA LYS A 192 20.30 15.20 16.94
C LYS A 192 19.17 15.74 16.09
N LEU A 193 18.01 15.09 16.14
CA LEU A 193 16.81 15.56 15.47
C LEU A 193 16.36 16.90 16.07
N THR A 194 16.27 17.93 15.24
CA THR A 194 15.75 19.26 15.64
C THR A 194 14.29 19.40 15.17
N LEU A 195 13.52 20.28 15.85
CA LEU A 195 12.13 20.56 15.44
C LEU A 195 12.03 21.05 13.98
N LYS A 196 13.02 21.83 13.52
CA LYS A 196 13.08 22.30 12.14
C LYS A 196 13.25 21.13 11.15
N GLU A 197 13.96 20.10 11.55
CA GLU A 197 14.18 18.90 10.72
C GLU A 197 13.04 17.89 10.84
N ALA A 198 12.21 17.97 11.88
CA ALA A 198 10.98 17.19 12.04
C ALA A 198 9.80 17.73 11.18
N ASN A 199 10.09 18.54 10.17
CA ASN A 199 9.11 19.07 9.25
C ASN A 199 8.94 18.09 8.05
N PRO A 200 7.72 17.69 7.67
CA PRO A 200 7.46 16.83 6.50
C PRO A 200 8.05 17.39 5.21
N PHE A 201 7.92 18.69 4.95
CA PHE A 201 8.49 19.33 3.76
C PHE A 201 10.02 19.28 3.75
N ALA A 202 10.67 19.49 4.89
CA ALA A 202 12.12 19.37 4.99
C ALA A 202 12.59 17.92 4.75
N ALA A 203 11.84 16.93 5.25
CA ALA A 203 12.11 15.52 4.99
C ALA A 203 11.96 15.18 3.50
N PHE A 204 10.98 15.79 2.81
CA PHE A 204 10.79 15.64 1.37
C PHE A 204 11.94 16.27 0.58
N LEU A 205 12.34 17.49 0.91
CA LEU A 205 13.45 18.19 0.28
C LEU A 205 14.80 17.50 0.53
N ALA A 206 14.96 16.79 1.64
CA ALA A 206 16.13 15.99 1.93
C ALA A 206 16.35 14.82 0.95
N ALA A 207 15.35 14.47 0.15
CA ALA A 207 15.46 13.44 -0.89
C ALA A 207 16.57 13.73 -1.89
N LYS A 208 16.88 15.00 -2.17
CA LYS A 208 18.00 15.40 -3.02
C LYS A 208 19.35 14.86 -2.55
N ASN A 209 19.50 14.58 -1.26
CA ASN A 209 20.78 14.13 -0.68
C ASN A 209 21.07 12.65 -0.98
N PHE A 210 20.04 11.84 -1.29
CA PHE A 210 20.19 10.43 -1.64
C PHE A 210 19.68 10.09 -3.04
N MET A 211 19.07 11.05 -3.74
CA MET A 211 18.49 10.82 -5.06
C MET A 211 19.59 10.60 -6.09
N THR A 212 19.67 9.38 -6.60
CA THR A 212 20.49 9.04 -7.75
C THR A 212 19.59 8.92 -8.99
N PRO A 213 20.13 9.03 -10.23
CA PRO A 213 19.34 8.80 -11.44
C PRO A 213 18.61 7.44 -11.42
N MET A 214 19.25 6.39 -10.91
CA MET A 214 18.66 5.06 -10.77
C MET A 214 17.51 5.03 -9.77
N LEU A 215 17.64 5.64 -8.59
CA LEU A 215 16.57 5.75 -7.62
C LEU A 215 15.42 6.58 -8.15
N PHE A 216 15.71 7.67 -8.87
CA PHE A 216 14.68 8.50 -9.49
C PHE A 216 13.84 7.68 -10.49
N LEU A 217 14.48 6.90 -11.37
CA LEU A 217 13.77 6.04 -12.33
C LEU A 217 12.88 4.99 -11.62
N ILE A 218 13.40 4.35 -10.57
CA ILE A 218 12.60 3.38 -9.80
C ILE A 218 11.41 4.08 -9.14
N PHE A 219 11.59 5.23 -8.53
CA PHE A 219 10.50 6.00 -7.92
C PHE A 219 9.48 6.48 -8.95
N ALA A 220 9.91 6.86 -10.14
CA ALA A 220 9.02 7.17 -11.25
C ALA A 220 8.19 5.94 -11.66
N VAL A 221 8.80 4.77 -11.76
CA VAL A 221 8.07 3.50 -12.01
C VAL A 221 7.06 3.24 -10.91
N VAL A 222 7.43 3.40 -9.63
CA VAL A 222 6.52 3.19 -8.49
C VAL A 222 5.30 4.12 -8.58
N ALA A 223 5.51 5.41 -8.81
CA ALA A 223 4.44 6.39 -8.89
C ALA A 223 3.53 6.15 -10.10
N VAL A 224 4.11 5.99 -11.30
CA VAL A 224 3.35 5.84 -12.55
C VAL A 224 2.59 4.50 -12.58
N ALA A 225 3.24 3.39 -12.22
CA ALA A 225 2.56 2.11 -12.09
C ALA A 225 1.49 2.12 -10.99
N GLY A 226 1.71 2.89 -9.91
CA GLY A 226 0.72 3.13 -8.86
C GLY A 226 -0.53 3.84 -9.37
N ILE A 227 -0.40 4.84 -10.26
CA ILE A 227 -1.52 5.49 -10.94
C ILE A 227 -2.34 4.44 -11.70
N GLY A 228 -1.69 3.64 -12.54
CA GLY A 228 -2.36 2.62 -13.33
C GLY A 228 -3.06 1.57 -12.50
N GLN A 229 -2.39 1.05 -11.46
CA GLN A 229 -2.95 0.05 -10.55
C GLN A 229 -4.20 0.57 -9.84
N ASN A 230 -4.12 1.77 -9.25
CA ASN A 230 -5.25 2.32 -8.48
C ASN A 230 -6.40 2.72 -9.40
N SER A 231 -6.12 3.27 -10.60
CA SER A 231 -7.15 3.54 -11.59
C SER A 231 -7.89 2.26 -11.99
N PHE A 232 -7.16 1.19 -12.29
CA PHE A 232 -7.74 -0.10 -12.63
C PHE A 232 -8.56 -0.70 -11.48
N GLU A 233 -8.02 -0.73 -10.26
CA GLU A 233 -8.65 -1.33 -9.10
C GLU A 233 -9.97 -0.64 -8.70
N GLN A 234 -9.97 0.69 -8.68
CA GLN A 234 -11.18 1.46 -8.30
C GLN A 234 -12.29 1.27 -9.34
N CYS A 235 -11.93 1.30 -10.61
CA CYS A 235 -12.92 1.17 -11.67
C CYS A 235 -13.40 -0.25 -11.92
N PHE A 236 -12.56 -1.25 -11.69
CA PHE A 236 -12.94 -2.65 -11.86
C PHE A 236 -14.22 -3.02 -11.07
N ASN A 237 -14.24 -2.70 -9.79
CA ASN A 237 -15.39 -2.99 -8.92
C ASN A 237 -16.67 -2.26 -9.35
N TYR A 238 -16.52 -1.02 -9.83
CA TYR A 238 -17.64 -0.21 -10.31
C TYR A 238 -18.14 -0.70 -11.65
N TYR A 239 -17.24 -0.98 -12.58
CA TYR A 239 -17.53 -1.44 -13.95
C TYR A 239 -18.28 -2.78 -13.97
N ILE A 240 -17.89 -3.74 -13.11
CA ILE A 240 -18.59 -5.03 -13.00
C ILE A 240 -20.05 -4.83 -12.59
N LYS A 241 -20.31 -3.93 -11.65
CA LYS A 241 -21.68 -3.63 -11.21
C LYS A 241 -22.46 -2.87 -12.29
N ASP A 242 -21.85 -1.85 -12.87
CA ASP A 242 -22.51 -0.93 -13.80
C ASP A 242 -22.75 -1.54 -15.18
N GLN A 243 -21.75 -2.19 -15.77
CA GLN A 243 -21.80 -2.72 -17.13
C GLN A 243 -22.25 -4.18 -17.21
N PHE A 244 -21.96 -4.99 -16.18
CA PHE A 244 -22.31 -6.39 -16.16
C PHE A 244 -23.46 -6.73 -15.20
N ASN A 245 -24.04 -5.74 -14.51
CA ASN A 245 -25.13 -5.91 -13.53
C ASN A 245 -24.83 -6.97 -12.45
N MET A 246 -23.56 -7.15 -12.08
CA MET A 246 -23.17 -8.11 -11.07
C MET A 246 -23.41 -7.59 -9.64
N THR A 247 -23.81 -8.47 -8.74
CA THR A 247 -23.99 -8.11 -7.33
C THR A 247 -22.67 -7.93 -6.60
N SER A 248 -22.65 -7.19 -5.49
CA SER A 248 -21.48 -6.98 -4.65
C SER A 248 -20.83 -8.27 -4.14
N ALA A 249 -21.57 -9.38 -4.09
CA ALA A 249 -21.03 -10.69 -3.73
C ALA A 249 -19.90 -11.16 -4.68
N TYR A 250 -19.99 -10.85 -5.97
CA TYR A 250 -18.94 -11.18 -6.92
C TYR A 250 -17.63 -10.44 -6.65
N ASN A 251 -17.69 -9.20 -6.16
CA ASN A 251 -16.48 -8.47 -5.76
C ASN A 251 -15.72 -9.21 -4.64
N GLY A 252 -16.43 -9.78 -3.68
CA GLY A 252 -15.82 -10.60 -2.63
C GLY A 252 -15.17 -11.88 -3.16
N ILE A 253 -15.83 -12.56 -4.10
CA ILE A 253 -15.32 -13.77 -4.75
C ILE A 253 -14.05 -13.43 -5.57
N PHE A 254 -14.08 -12.37 -6.37
CA PHE A 254 -12.90 -11.96 -7.15
C PHE A 254 -11.72 -11.54 -6.27
N LYS A 255 -11.97 -10.80 -5.18
CA LYS A 255 -10.93 -10.47 -4.19
C LYS A 255 -10.31 -11.73 -3.56
N ALA A 256 -11.12 -12.75 -3.25
CA ALA A 256 -10.63 -14.03 -2.73
C ALA A 256 -9.78 -14.79 -3.77
N VAL A 257 -10.23 -14.86 -5.02
CA VAL A 257 -9.48 -15.50 -6.12
C VAL A 257 -8.17 -14.77 -6.37
N ILE A 258 -8.18 -13.43 -6.40
CA ILE A 258 -6.97 -12.59 -6.53
C ILE A 258 -6.01 -12.86 -5.37
N ALA A 259 -6.50 -12.96 -4.13
CA ALA A 259 -5.64 -13.24 -2.97
C ALA A 259 -4.94 -14.60 -3.07
N ILE A 260 -5.67 -15.65 -3.50
CA ILE A 260 -5.11 -16.99 -3.72
C ILE A 260 -4.08 -16.96 -4.87
N ALA A 261 -4.42 -16.35 -6.00
CA ALA A 261 -3.51 -16.22 -7.14
C ALA A 261 -2.24 -15.43 -6.77
N SER A 262 -2.38 -14.35 -6.00
CA SER A 262 -1.28 -13.55 -5.48
C SER A 262 -0.37 -14.35 -4.54
N LEU A 263 -0.96 -15.17 -3.67
CA LEU A 263 -0.21 -16.05 -2.78
C LEU A 263 0.64 -17.05 -3.57
N ILE A 264 0.04 -17.71 -4.56
CA ILE A 264 0.72 -18.66 -5.44
C ILE A 264 1.85 -17.94 -6.22
N ALA A 265 1.57 -16.79 -6.83
CA ALA A 265 2.55 -16.02 -7.59
C ALA A 265 3.74 -15.58 -6.72
N ASN A 266 3.49 -15.14 -5.49
CA ASN A 266 4.57 -14.77 -4.55
C ASN A 266 5.39 -15.98 -4.08
N ALA A 267 4.72 -17.10 -3.77
CA ALA A 267 5.40 -18.31 -3.30
C ALA A 267 6.22 -19.01 -4.40
N THR A 268 5.87 -18.81 -5.66
CA THR A 268 6.53 -19.44 -6.81
C THR A 268 7.35 -18.43 -7.62
N LEU A 269 6.68 -17.59 -8.41
CA LEU A 269 7.32 -16.70 -9.38
C LEU A 269 8.23 -15.65 -8.71
N CYS A 270 7.75 -14.97 -7.66
CA CYS A 270 8.53 -13.91 -7.01
C CYS A 270 9.81 -14.47 -6.36
N LEU A 271 9.69 -15.58 -5.62
CA LEU A 271 10.85 -16.21 -4.99
C LEU A 271 11.81 -16.82 -6.01
N TRP A 272 11.29 -17.37 -7.12
CA TRP A 272 12.11 -17.86 -8.22
C TRP A 272 12.88 -16.72 -8.89
N MET A 273 12.22 -15.60 -9.21
CA MET A 273 12.87 -14.43 -9.80
C MET A 273 13.98 -13.90 -8.90
N GLN A 274 13.73 -13.76 -7.59
CA GLN A 274 14.74 -13.27 -6.63
C GLN A 274 15.94 -14.21 -6.46
N LYS A 275 15.76 -15.52 -6.63
CA LYS A 275 16.82 -16.51 -6.41
C LYS A 275 17.61 -16.88 -7.66
N LYS A 276 16.95 -16.91 -8.81
CA LYS A 276 17.49 -17.52 -10.04
C LYS A 276 17.74 -16.52 -11.16
N THR A 277 17.26 -15.29 -11.03
CA THR A 277 17.39 -14.27 -12.06
C THR A 277 17.97 -12.97 -11.50
N ASP A 278 18.50 -12.13 -12.39
CA ASP A 278 18.80 -10.75 -12.03
C ASP A 278 17.48 -9.97 -11.94
N THR A 279 17.14 -9.57 -10.71
CA THR A 279 15.88 -8.86 -10.43
C THR A 279 15.71 -7.61 -11.30
N ASN A 280 16.78 -6.88 -11.60
CA ASN A 280 16.70 -5.67 -12.43
C ASN A 280 16.27 -6.01 -13.87
N LYS A 281 16.83 -7.08 -14.45
CA LYS A 281 16.51 -7.52 -15.81
C LYS A 281 15.15 -8.21 -15.90
N SER A 282 14.80 -9.02 -14.89
CA SER A 282 13.55 -9.80 -14.87
C SER A 282 12.31 -8.94 -14.57
N PHE A 283 12.50 -7.78 -13.97
CA PHE A 283 11.43 -6.84 -13.68
C PHE A 283 10.73 -6.32 -14.95
N MET A 284 11.50 -6.08 -16.02
CA MET A 284 10.98 -5.58 -17.29
C MET A 284 9.96 -6.51 -17.97
N PRO A 285 10.27 -7.81 -18.21
CA PRO A 285 9.28 -8.74 -18.75
C PRO A 285 7.99 -8.82 -17.90
N LEU A 286 8.12 -8.74 -16.57
CA LEU A 286 6.96 -8.73 -15.66
C LEU A 286 6.04 -7.53 -15.94
N MET A 287 6.60 -6.32 -16.04
CA MET A 287 5.86 -5.10 -16.36
C MET A 287 5.23 -5.16 -17.77
N ALA A 288 5.96 -5.68 -18.76
CA ALA A 288 5.45 -5.83 -20.11
C ALA A 288 4.25 -6.78 -20.16
N VAL A 289 4.30 -7.92 -19.46
CA VAL A 289 3.18 -8.87 -19.37
C VAL A 289 1.97 -8.24 -18.68
N GLN A 290 2.15 -7.45 -17.62
CA GLN A 290 1.06 -6.71 -16.98
C GLN A 290 0.41 -5.71 -17.98
N THR A 291 1.21 -5.00 -18.76
CA THR A 291 0.72 -4.08 -19.79
C THR A 291 -0.10 -4.82 -20.86
N VAL A 292 0.34 -6.02 -21.26
CA VAL A 292 -0.41 -6.85 -22.21
C VAL A 292 -1.78 -7.27 -21.65
N PHE A 293 -1.87 -7.70 -20.39
CA PHE A 293 -3.16 -8.02 -19.76
C PHE A 293 -4.11 -6.81 -19.76
N LEU A 294 -3.61 -5.62 -19.45
CA LEU A 294 -4.40 -4.39 -19.52
C LEU A 294 -4.84 -4.07 -20.95
N ALA A 295 -3.98 -4.28 -21.94
CA ALA A 295 -4.35 -4.09 -23.35
C ALA A 295 -5.43 -5.08 -23.80
N ILE A 296 -5.39 -6.34 -23.35
CA ILE A 296 -6.42 -7.33 -23.64
C ILE A 296 -7.79 -6.91 -23.09
N VAL A 297 -7.83 -6.31 -21.88
CA VAL A 297 -9.05 -5.75 -21.29
C VAL A 297 -9.70 -4.71 -22.19
N LEU A 298 -8.90 -3.90 -22.90
CA LEU A 298 -9.40 -2.83 -23.79
C LEU A 298 -10.00 -3.36 -25.11
N VAL A 299 -9.54 -4.52 -25.57
CA VAL A 299 -9.92 -5.06 -26.91
C VAL A 299 -11.02 -6.10 -26.81
N ASN A 300 -11.22 -6.71 -25.63
CA ASN A 300 -12.11 -7.83 -25.44
C ASN A 300 -13.23 -7.50 -24.44
N SER A 301 -14.47 -7.45 -24.91
CA SER A 301 -15.65 -7.15 -24.10
C SER A 301 -16.25 -8.37 -23.37
N SER A 302 -15.63 -9.56 -23.47
CA SER A 302 -16.09 -10.75 -22.75
C SER A 302 -15.81 -10.64 -21.26
N ILE A 303 -16.84 -10.85 -20.43
CA ILE A 303 -16.72 -10.84 -18.98
C ILE A 303 -15.66 -11.84 -18.46
N THR A 304 -15.59 -13.02 -19.06
CA THR A 304 -14.62 -14.06 -18.69
C THR A 304 -13.20 -13.59 -18.93
N SER A 305 -12.94 -12.98 -20.11
CA SER A 305 -11.63 -12.42 -20.44
C SER A 305 -11.27 -11.28 -19.48
N PHE A 306 -12.24 -10.40 -19.19
CA PHE A 306 -12.08 -9.29 -18.28
C PHE A 306 -11.65 -9.76 -16.88
N VAL A 307 -12.36 -10.72 -16.30
CA VAL A 307 -12.06 -11.28 -14.96
C VAL A 307 -10.74 -12.04 -14.94
N VAL A 308 -10.44 -12.83 -15.96
CA VAL A 308 -9.14 -13.55 -16.04
C VAL A 308 -7.98 -12.58 -16.12
N CYS A 309 -8.09 -11.53 -16.94
CA CYS A 309 -7.06 -10.49 -17.02
C CYS A 309 -6.88 -9.73 -15.72
N ASP A 310 -7.97 -9.45 -14.99
CA ASP A 310 -7.93 -8.84 -13.67
C ASP A 310 -7.15 -9.70 -12.66
N VAL A 311 -7.52 -10.97 -12.54
CA VAL A 311 -6.84 -11.92 -11.63
C VAL A 311 -5.34 -12.03 -11.96
N MET A 312 -5.00 -12.17 -13.24
CA MET A 312 -3.61 -12.28 -13.69
C MET A 312 -2.83 -10.99 -13.46
N PHE A 313 -3.44 -9.83 -13.74
CA PHE A 313 -2.84 -8.53 -13.48
C PHE A 313 -2.49 -8.36 -12.00
N PHE A 314 -3.45 -8.63 -11.08
CA PHE A 314 -3.20 -8.48 -9.64
C PHE A 314 -2.26 -9.54 -9.08
N ALA A 315 -2.27 -10.78 -9.61
CA ALA A 315 -1.30 -11.79 -9.24
C ALA A 315 0.14 -11.35 -9.58
N LEU A 316 0.35 -10.80 -10.78
CA LEU A 316 1.65 -10.24 -11.17
C LEU A 316 1.99 -8.96 -10.39
N ASN A 317 0.99 -8.14 -10.05
CA ASN A 317 1.17 -6.97 -9.22
C ASN A 317 1.69 -7.32 -7.81
N ALA A 318 1.20 -8.43 -7.24
CA ALA A 318 1.70 -8.95 -5.97
C ALA A 318 3.18 -9.37 -6.04
N VAL A 319 3.67 -9.79 -7.22
CA VAL A 319 5.11 -10.05 -7.48
C VAL A 319 5.88 -8.74 -7.68
N ARG A 320 5.32 -7.79 -8.42
CA ARG A 320 5.96 -6.50 -8.73
C ARG A 320 6.31 -5.70 -7.47
N MET A 321 5.39 -5.64 -6.52
CA MET A 321 5.54 -4.81 -5.33
C MET A 321 6.79 -5.14 -4.48
N PRO A 322 7.00 -6.40 -4.04
CA PRO A 322 8.19 -6.73 -3.26
C PRO A 322 9.49 -6.66 -4.07
N LEU A 323 9.44 -6.88 -5.40
CA LEU A 323 10.60 -6.70 -6.26
C LEU A 323 11.03 -5.23 -6.29
N LEU A 324 10.09 -4.28 -6.48
CA LEU A 324 10.38 -2.84 -6.44
C LEU A 324 10.93 -2.41 -5.07
N GLN A 325 10.31 -2.86 -3.98
CA GLN A 325 10.80 -2.57 -2.64
C GLN A 325 12.24 -3.08 -2.44
N ASN A 326 12.53 -4.28 -2.92
CA ASN A 326 13.86 -4.87 -2.84
C ASN A 326 14.87 -4.12 -3.72
N MET A 327 14.49 -3.74 -4.95
CA MET A 327 15.34 -2.94 -5.86
C MET A 327 15.70 -1.59 -5.25
N VAL A 328 14.76 -0.93 -4.58
CA VAL A 328 15.02 0.30 -3.82
C VAL A 328 15.95 0.02 -2.65
N ALA A 329 15.66 -1.00 -1.85
CA ALA A 329 16.46 -1.37 -0.68
C ALA A 329 17.92 -1.75 -1.03
N MET A 330 18.14 -2.36 -2.20
CA MET A 330 19.48 -2.69 -2.71
C MET A 330 20.35 -1.46 -3.04
N ARG A 331 19.73 -0.31 -3.27
CA ARG A 331 20.39 0.96 -3.62
C ARG A 331 20.48 1.93 -2.45
N THR A 332 20.20 1.45 -1.25
CA THR A 332 20.34 2.23 -0.04
C THR A 332 21.68 1.96 0.64
N THR A 333 22.18 2.96 1.36
CA THR A 333 23.27 2.80 2.31
C THR A 333 22.68 2.65 3.73
N PRO A 334 23.43 2.12 4.72
CA PRO A 334 22.96 2.04 6.10
C PRO A 334 22.48 3.40 6.64
N GLU A 335 23.09 4.50 6.17
CA GLU A 335 22.82 5.87 6.62
C GLU A 335 21.48 6.40 6.08
N ASN A 336 21.10 6.05 4.84
CA ASN A 336 19.93 6.62 4.17
C ASN A 336 18.75 5.65 3.99
N SER A 337 18.93 4.37 4.29
CA SER A 337 17.95 3.30 4.05
C SER A 337 16.54 3.66 4.55
N ASN A 338 16.43 4.18 5.76
CA ASN A 338 15.15 4.53 6.37
C ASN A 338 14.46 5.69 5.65
N GLN A 339 15.23 6.71 5.22
CA GLN A 339 14.69 7.85 4.48
C GLN A 339 14.21 7.42 3.08
N VAL A 340 15.00 6.60 2.40
CA VAL A 340 14.69 6.08 1.07
C VAL A 340 13.42 5.24 1.09
N MET A 341 13.22 4.39 2.12
CA MET A 341 11.99 3.60 2.27
C MET A 341 10.76 4.47 2.60
N GLY A 342 10.96 5.55 3.36
CA GLY A 342 9.90 6.55 3.58
C GLY A 342 9.50 7.27 2.29
N PHE A 343 10.48 7.61 1.46
CA PHE A 343 10.25 8.22 0.14
C PHE A 343 9.58 7.25 -0.84
N TYR A 344 9.96 5.95 -0.80
CA TYR A 344 9.28 4.90 -1.55
C TYR A 344 7.78 4.86 -1.22
N GLN A 345 7.43 4.90 0.08
CA GLN A 345 6.03 4.92 0.50
C GLN A 345 5.30 6.19 0.04
N ALA A 346 5.97 7.34 0.04
CA ALA A 346 5.41 8.57 -0.52
C ALA A 346 5.09 8.41 -2.01
N MET A 347 5.98 7.81 -2.80
CA MET A 347 5.73 7.59 -4.23
C MET A 347 4.56 6.63 -4.48
N ASN A 348 4.38 5.59 -3.66
CA ASN A 348 3.19 4.75 -3.69
C ASN A 348 1.91 5.56 -3.43
N SER A 349 1.93 6.40 -2.40
CA SER A 349 0.78 7.25 -2.06
C SER A 349 0.47 8.24 -3.18
N LEU A 350 1.49 8.82 -3.82
CA LEU A 350 1.33 9.71 -4.97
C LEU A 350 0.60 9.01 -6.12
N GLY A 351 1.04 7.80 -6.46
CA GLY A 351 0.37 6.97 -7.46
C GLY A 351 -1.09 6.68 -7.11
N SER A 352 -1.36 6.38 -5.83
CA SER A 352 -2.72 6.11 -5.34
C SER A 352 -3.63 7.32 -5.42
N ILE A 353 -3.14 8.53 -5.08
CA ILE A 353 -3.89 9.78 -5.17
C ILE A 353 -4.36 10.01 -6.60
N PHE A 354 -3.43 10.07 -7.53
CA PHE A 354 -3.75 10.39 -8.92
C PHE A 354 -4.54 9.27 -9.59
N GLY A 355 -4.22 7.99 -9.30
CA GLY A 355 -4.96 6.85 -9.81
C GLY A 355 -6.43 6.88 -9.39
N ALA A 356 -6.72 7.11 -8.11
CA ALA A 356 -8.08 7.15 -7.58
C ALA A 356 -8.85 8.38 -8.07
N LEU A 357 -8.22 9.57 -8.06
CA LEU A 357 -8.85 10.81 -8.51
C LEU A 357 -9.20 10.75 -10.00
N PHE A 358 -8.25 10.39 -10.85
CA PHE A 358 -8.51 10.32 -12.28
C PHE A 358 -9.52 9.23 -12.63
N ALA A 359 -9.48 8.09 -11.93
CA ALA A 359 -10.46 7.03 -12.13
C ALA A 359 -11.90 7.54 -11.97
N GLY A 360 -12.18 8.25 -10.86
CA GLY A 360 -13.50 8.82 -10.61
C GLY A 360 -13.90 9.89 -11.62
N LEU A 361 -13.00 10.86 -11.91
CA LEU A 361 -13.30 11.98 -12.77
C LEU A 361 -13.56 11.63 -14.25
N ILE A 362 -12.87 10.60 -14.77
CA ILE A 362 -12.97 10.24 -16.19
C ILE A 362 -13.97 9.12 -16.47
N TYR A 363 -14.42 8.39 -15.43
CA TYR A 363 -15.35 7.27 -15.59
C TYR A 363 -16.71 7.72 -16.17
N ASP A 364 -17.26 8.84 -15.67
CA ASP A 364 -18.55 9.36 -16.11
C ASP A 364 -18.54 9.80 -17.58
N ALA A 365 -17.38 10.24 -18.10
CA ALA A 365 -17.22 10.57 -19.50
C ALA A 365 -17.21 9.31 -20.40
N ASN A 366 -16.53 8.25 -19.97
CA ASN A 366 -16.56 6.95 -20.60
C ASN A 366 -15.99 5.89 -19.63
N PRO A 367 -16.76 4.81 -19.31
CA PRO A 367 -16.33 3.76 -18.38
C PRO A 367 -15.02 3.04 -18.76
N MET A 368 -14.58 3.10 -20.02
CA MET A 368 -13.32 2.51 -20.47
C MET A 368 -12.09 3.41 -20.27
N LEU A 369 -12.26 4.73 -20.07
CA LEU A 369 -11.15 5.66 -19.94
C LEU A 369 -10.20 5.33 -18.77
N PRO A 370 -10.67 4.94 -17.57
CA PRO A 370 -9.78 4.53 -16.48
C PRO A 370 -8.92 3.32 -16.80
N PHE A 371 -9.43 2.37 -17.63
CA PHE A 371 -8.68 1.20 -18.07
C PHE A 371 -7.64 1.58 -19.13
N ILE A 372 -7.96 2.54 -20.02
CA ILE A 372 -7.00 3.13 -20.97
C ILE A 372 -5.89 3.85 -20.18
N LEU A 373 -6.24 4.65 -19.16
CA LEU A 373 -5.27 5.31 -18.29
C LEU A 373 -4.34 4.29 -17.62
N ALA A 374 -4.89 3.19 -17.11
CA ALA A 374 -4.11 2.12 -16.50
C ALA A 374 -3.12 1.49 -17.49
N ALA A 375 -3.56 1.19 -18.71
CA ALA A 375 -2.72 0.62 -19.76
C ALA A 375 -1.59 1.58 -20.19
N ILE A 376 -1.91 2.86 -20.37
CA ILE A 376 -0.92 3.91 -20.68
C ILE A 376 0.10 4.04 -19.54
N ALA A 377 -0.36 4.10 -18.28
CA ALA A 377 0.51 4.23 -17.13
C ALA A 377 1.45 3.02 -17.00
N PHE A 378 0.96 1.79 -17.18
CA PHE A 378 1.82 0.61 -17.16
C PHE A 378 2.77 0.54 -18.35
N GLY A 379 2.34 0.96 -19.54
CA GLY A 379 3.21 1.10 -20.72
C GLY A 379 4.34 2.10 -20.48
N ALA A 380 4.01 3.28 -19.92
CA ALA A 380 5.00 4.30 -19.55
C ALA A 380 5.96 3.80 -18.46
N ALA A 381 5.44 3.13 -17.41
CA ALA A 381 6.26 2.55 -16.37
C ALA A 381 7.19 1.44 -16.92
N THR A 382 6.73 0.65 -17.87
CA THR A 382 7.55 -0.35 -18.58
C THR A 382 8.66 0.32 -19.38
N PHE A 383 8.35 1.41 -20.10
CA PHE A 383 9.36 2.18 -20.83
C PHE A 383 10.41 2.80 -19.91
N ILE A 384 9.98 3.44 -18.80
CA ILE A 384 10.91 3.98 -17.78
C ILE A 384 11.79 2.86 -17.20
N GLY A 385 11.20 1.68 -16.95
CA GLY A 385 11.94 0.50 -16.51
C GLY A 385 12.95 0.02 -17.56
N ALA A 386 12.66 0.13 -18.86
CA ALA A 386 13.60 -0.19 -19.93
C ALA A 386 14.82 0.75 -19.91
N VAL A 387 14.57 2.06 -19.75
CA VAL A 387 15.65 3.06 -19.61
C VAL A 387 16.49 2.79 -18.36
N TYR A 388 15.89 2.23 -17.30
CA TYR A 388 16.62 1.87 -16.09
C TYR A 388 17.58 0.67 -16.28
N VAL A 389 17.23 -0.29 -17.14
CA VAL A 389 18.01 -1.52 -17.36
C VAL A 389 19.10 -1.33 -18.43
N GLY A 390 18.88 -0.44 -19.42
CA GLY A 390 19.84 -0.09 -20.48
C GLY A 390 20.90 0.83 -19.97
#